data_c6fdecbf6f2cd9ef360b2ffcfc2215c5
#
_entry.id   c6fdecbf6f2cd9ef360b2ffcfc2215c5
#
_cell.length_a   1.000
_cell.length_b   1.000
_cell.length_c   1.000
_cell.angle_alpha   90.00
_cell.angle_beta   90.00
_cell.angle_gamma   90.00
#
_symmetry.space_group_name_H-M   'P 1'
#
loop_
_entity.id
_entity.type
_entity.pdbx_description
1 polymer ?
#
loop_
_entity_poly.entity_id
_entity_poly.type
_entity_poly.pdbx_seq_one_letter_code
_entity_poly.pdbx_strand_id
1 'polypeptide(L)'
;SNVRRFYRSKVEKLIYNNNQDWWTLIQHGLSLTSLIAPVAYKNGIGEVFIGSTLDAKNELFPWGSSYIDNYITWASTQVIHHGQESNRFNKMKILCDYFDEINLPTPFRVCYHNQNTKLNCSMCAKCYRAIVTLIVLGKDPREYGFEIETMHGSVEKFYDNLLIFIKGNVFNQAVYFYWLEIVEKMNEKNNIPFIFSDEVLEMKKYHKLKELLNKLKIDKSNKEKDFKEKI
;
A
#
# COMPACT_ATOMS: atom_id res chain seq x y z
N SER A 1 -6.37 -20.33 -0.99
CA SER A 1 -6.62 -21.77 -1.19
C SER A 1 -6.15 -22.57 0.02
N ASN A 2 -6.75 -23.74 0.27
CA ASN A 2 -6.39 -24.62 1.38
C ASN A 2 -4.98 -25.21 1.22
N VAL A 3 -4.53 -25.44 0.01
CA VAL A 3 -3.16 -25.88 -0.33
C VAL A 3 -2.12 -24.92 0.24
N ARG A 4 -2.34 -23.62 0.09
CA ARG A 4 -1.46 -22.58 0.60
C ARG A 4 -1.33 -22.58 2.13
N ARG A 5 -2.43 -22.82 2.86
CA ARG A 5 -2.41 -22.95 4.32
C ARG A 5 -1.66 -24.20 4.78
N PHE A 6 -1.80 -25.31 4.05
CA PHE A 6 -1.17 -26.57 4.39
C PHE A 6 0.37 -26.51 4.30
N TYR A 7 0.90 -25.91 3.24
CA TYR A 7 2.36 -25.84 3.05
C TYR A 7 3.02 -24.71 3.83
N ARG A 8 2.31 -23.63 4.14
CA ARG A 8 2.86 -22.47 4.84
C ARG A 8 3.61 -22.86 6.12
N SER A 9 2.98 -23.59 7.04
CA SER A 9 3.58 -23.94 8.33
C SER A 9 4.79 -24.86 8.23
N LYS A 10 4.88 -25.65 7.16
CA LYS A 10 6.02 -26.54 6.92
C LYS A 10 7.20 -25.77 6.31
N VAL A 11 6.95 -24.91 5.34
CA VAL A 11 7.98 -24.10 4.67
C VAL A 11 8.49 -23.01 5.59
N GLU A 12 7.64 -22.36 6.38
CA GLU A 12 8.08 -21.36 7.37
C GLU A 12 9.11 -21.93 8.35
N LYS A 13 9.00 -23.18 8.75
CA LYS A 13 10.00 -23.83 9.60
C LYS A 13 11.36 -23.97 8.94
N LEU A 14 11.41 -24.11 7.61
CA LEU A 14 12.66 -24.26 6.86
C LEU A 14 13.36 -22.92 6.59
N ILE A 15 12.61 -21.82 6.53
CA ILE A 15 13.13 -20.48 6.18
C ILE A 15 13.32 -19.56 7.40
N TYR A 16 12.91 -19.99 8.60
CA TYR A 16 12.83 -19.16 9.81
C TYR A 16 14.17 -18.64 10.34
N ASN A 17 15.30 -19.12 9.84
CA ASN A 17 16.62 -18.72 10.35
C ASN A 17 17.08 -17.31 9.94
N ASN A 18 16.34 -16.57 9.10
CA ASN A 18 16.78 -15.29 8.52
C ASN A 18 15.83 -14.11 8.76
N ASN A 19 14.97 -14.12 9.77
CA ASN A 19 13.96 -13.08 10.01
C ASN A 19 13.03 -12.77 8.81
N GLN A 20 12.91 -13.69 7.88
CA GLN A 20 12.06 -13.57 6.70
C GLN A 20 10.87 -14.52 6.83
N ASP A 21 9.70 -14.09 6.38
CA ASP A 21 8.48 -14.87 6.46
C ASP A 21 8.06 -15.45 5.10
N TRP A 22 7.08 -16.35 5.14
CA TRP A 22 6.48 -16.93 3.93
C TRP A 22 6.00 -15.86 2.94
N TRP A 23 5.47 -14.75 3.46
CA TRP A 23 4.93 -13.68 2.62
C TRP A 23 6.02 -13.03 1.77
N THR A 24 7.13 -12.67 2.39
CA THR A 24 8.22 -11.97 1.72
C THR A 24 9.04 -12.84 0.80
N LEU A 25 9.23 -14.13 1.14
CA LEU A 25 10.11 -15.01 0.35
C LEU A 25 9.41 -15.78 -0.78
N ILE A 26 8.16 -16.15 -0.61
CA ILE A 26 7.52 -17.10 -1.53
C ILE A 26 6.17 -16.58 -2.04
N GLN A 27 5.37 -16.05 -1.13
CA GLN A 27 3.98 -15.72 -1.40
C GLN A 27 3.83 -14.56 -2.38
N HIS A 28 4.66 -13.54 -2.26
CA HIS A 28 4.44 -12.23 -2.88
C HIS A 28 4.61 -12.26 -4.41
N GLY A 29 5.43 -13.13 -4.95
CA GLY A 29 5.61 -13.28 -6.39
C GLY A 29 5.21 -14.69 -6.86
N LEU A 30 6.08 -15.65 -6.66
CA LEU A 30 5.97 -17.00 -7.20
C LEU A 30 4.66 -17.71 -6.84
N SER A 31 4.23 -17.64 -5.56
CA SER A 31 3.01 -18.32 -5.14
C SER A 31 1.73 -17.66 -5.66
N LEU A 32 1.72 -16.35 -5.87
CA LEU A 32 0.56 -15.67 -6.46
C LEU A 32 0.42 -16.00 -7.94
N THR A 33 1.52 -15.90 -8.68
CA THR A 33 1.54 -16.16 -10.12
C THR A 33 1.28 -17.63 -10.43
N SER A 34 1.83 -18.58 -9.65
CA SER A 34 1.59 -20.00 -9.86
C SER A 34 0.14 -20.44 -9.68
N LEU A 35 -0.66 -19.73 -8.86
CA LEU A 35 -2.08 -20.03 -8.68
C LEU A 35 -2.92 -19.76 -9.94
N ILE A 36 -2.51 -18.86 -10.80
CA ILE A 36 -3.20 -18.57 -12.07
C ILE A 36 -2.79 -19.52 -13.20
N ALA A 37 -1.66 -20.23 -13.06
CA ALA A 37 -1.10 -21.06 -14.14
C ALA A 37 -2.08 -22.07 -14.74
N PRO A 38 -2.86 -22.87 -13.94
CA PRO A 38 -3.83 -23.80 -14.52
C PRO A 38 -4.96 -23.11 -15.29
N VAL A 39 -5.37 -21.92 -14.82
CA VAL A 39 -6.42 -21.12 -15.47
C VAL A 39 -5.88 -20.53 -16.78
N ALA A 40 -4.67 -19.97 -16.74
CA ALA A 40 -4.01 -19.43 -17.92
C ALA A 40 -3.81 -20.49 -19.01
N TYR A 41 -3.30 -21.66 -18.63
CA TYR A 41 -3.13 -22.78 -19.55
C TYR A 41 -4.45 -23.23 -20.20
N LYS A 42 -5.48 -23.44 -19.38
CA LYS A 42 -6.81 -23.88 -19.85
C LYS A 42 -7.45 -22.89 -20.84
N ASN A 43 -7.22 -21.58 -20.67
CA ASN A 43 -7.87 -20.54 -21.45
C ASN A 43 -6.94 -19.94 -22.52
N GLY A 44 -5.73 -20.48 -22.74
CA GLY A 44 -4.79 -19.98 -23.74
C GLY A 44 -4.30 -18.55 -23.49
N ILE A 45 -4.18 -18.14 -22.20
CA ILE A 45 -3.74 -16.80 -21.82
C ILE A 45 -2.22 -16.71 -22.03
N GLY A 46 -1.77 -15.78 -22.87
CA GLY A 46 -0.35 -15.56 -23.18
C GLY A 46 0.41 -14.75 -22.15
N GLU A 47 -0.27 -13.84 -21.44
CA GLU A 47 0.35 -12.93 -20.48
C GLU A 47 -0.44 -12.85 -19.17
N VAL A 48 0.29 -12.81 -18.06
CA VAL A 48 -0.26 -12.59 -16.72
C VAL A 48 0.47 -11.43 -16.06
N PHE A 49 -0.27 -10.36 -15.75
CA PHE A 49 0.30 -9.19 -15.12
C PHE A 49 0.24 -9.30 -13.60
N ILE A 50 1.37 -9.03 -12.93
CA ILE A 50 1.45 -8.87 -11.48
C ILE A 50 1.85 -7.43 -11.14
N GLY A 51 1.05 -6.75 -10.32
CA GLY A 51 1.31 -5.36 -9.93
C GLY A 51 2.49 -5.23 -8.97
N SER A 52 3.42 -4.33 -9.27
CA SER A 52 4.54 -4.04 -8.38
C SER A 52 4.06 -3.42 -7.06
N THR A 53 4.69 -3.82 -5.97
CA THR A 53 4.40 -3.28 -4.63
C THR A 53 5.16 -1.99 -4.36
N LEU A 54 6.42 -1.95 -4.75
CA LEU A 54 7.32 -0.80 -4.66
C LEU A 54 7.73 -0.36 -6.07
N ASP A 55 8.29 0.83 -6.20
CA ASP A 55 8.96 1.23 -7.42
C ASP A 55 10.33 0.55 -7.56
N ALA A 56 10.92 0.59 -8.76
CA ALA A 56 12.18 -0.08 -9.05
C ALA A 56 13.36 0.40 -8.17
N LYS A 57 13.30 1.62 -7.65
CA LYS A 57 14.36 2.18 -6.78
C LYS A 57 14.29 1.66 -5.35
N ASN A 58 13.11 1.24 -4.93
CA ASN A 58 12.80 0.83 -3.55
C ASN A 58 12.48 -0.67 -3.44
N GLU A 59 12.75 -1.48 -4.46
CA GLU A 59 12.59 -2.93 -4.40
C GLU A 59 13.49 -3.53 -3.30
N LEU A 60 12.88 -4.18 -2.32
CA LEU A 60 13.56 -4.70 -1.14
C LEU A 60 13.86 -6.19 -1.22
N PHE A 61 13.11 -6.91 -2.03
CA PHE A 61 13.17 -8.37 -2.09
C PHE A 61 13.18 -8.84 -3.54
N PRO A 62 13.92 -9.92 -3.85
CA PRO A 62 13.93 -10.47 -5.19
C PRO A 62 12.55 -11.02 -5.60
N TRP A 63 11.81 -11.64 -4.68
CA TRP A 63 10.50 -12.22 -4.94
C TRP A 63 9.40 -11.15 -4.93
N GLY A 64 8.58 -11.15 -5.96
CA GLY A 64 7.59 -10.09 -6.15
C GLY A 64 8.22 -8.80 -6.68
N SER A 65 9.33 -8.91 -7.38
CA SER A 65 10.04 -7.86 -8.07
C SER A 65 10.22 -8.21 -9.55
N SER A 66 10.58 -7.22 -10.36
CA SER A 66 10.88 -7.43 -11.77
C SER A 66 12.05 -8.39 -12.03
N TYR A 67 12.97 -8.49 -11.06
CA TYR A 67 14.14 -9.39 -11.15
C TYR A 67 13.77 -10.88 -11.21
N ILE A 68 12.64 -11.27 -10.65
CA ILE A 68 12.18 -12.67 -10.62
C ILE A 68 10.91 -12.85 -11.43
N ASP A 69 9.90 -11.99 -11.22
CA ASP A 69 8.57 -12.20 -11.77
C ASP A 69 8.58 -12.24 -13.30
N ASN A 70 9.40 -11.42 -13.97
CA ASN A 70 9.54 -11.40 -15.42
C ASN A 70 10.20 -12.66 -16.03
N TYR A 71 10.80 -13.52 -15.19
CA TYR A 71 11.36 -14.80 -15.62
C TYR A 71 10.43 -15.98 -15.36
N ILE A 72 9.28 -15.75 -14.75
CA ILE A 72 8.28 -16.79 -14.49
C ILE A 72 7.50 -17.06 -15.78
N THR A 73 7.60 -18.28 -16.29
CA THR A 73 6.86 -18.73 -17.47
C THR A 73 6.29 -20.13 -17.24
N TRP A 74 5.21 -20.45 -17.92
CA TRP A 74 4.68 -21.81 -18.01
C TRP A 74 3.94 -21.99 -19.34
N ALA A 75 4.23 -23.09 -20.03
CA ALA A 75 3.73 -23.33 -21.40
C ALA A 75 3.95 -22.10 -22.30
N SER A 76 2.88 -21.51 -22.84
CA SER A 76 2.93 -20.29 -23.66
C SER A 76 2.67 -19.00 -22.87
N THR A 77 2.54 -19.07 -21.54
CA THR A 77 2.22 -17.91 -20.71
C THR A 77 3.49 -17.31 -20.11
N GLN A 78 3.61 -16.00 -20.14
CA GLN A 78 4.65 -15.22 -19.48
C GLN A 78 4.04 -14.37 -18.35
N VAL A 79 4.75 -14.24 -17.23
CA VAL A 79 4.42 -13.27 -16.18
C VAL A 79 5.12 -11.95 -16.48
N ILE A 80 4.38 -10.86 -16.33
CA ILE A 80 4.89 -9.49 -16.52
C ILE A 80 4.72 -8.73 -15.21
N HIS A 81 5.84 -8.32 -14.62
CA HIS A 81 5.84 -7.42 -13.46
C HIS A 81 5.57 -5.99 -13.93
N HIS A 82 4.45 -5.42 -13.50
CA HIS A 82 3.92 -4.18 -14.06
C HIS A 82 3.83 -3.05 -13.03
N GLY A 83 4.10 -1.82 -13.48
CA GLY A 83 3.91 -0.61 -12.68
C GLY A 83 5.10 -0.28 -11.75
N GLN A 84 6.28 -0.87 -11.94
CA GLN A 84 7.48 -0.57 -11.15
C GLN A 84 8.09 0.82 -11.44
N GLU A 85 7.69 1.45 -12.54
CA GLU A 85 8.09 2.81 -12.91
C GLU A 85 7.50 3.89 -12.01
N SER A 86 6.46 3.54 -11.24
CA SER A 86 5.74 4.47 -10.38
C SER A 86 5.65 3.97 -8.93
N ASN A 87 5.84 4.88 -7.98
CA ASN A 87 5.59 4.62 -6.58
C ASN A 87 4.08 4.54 -6.29
N ARG A 88 3.72 4.14 -5.08
CA ARG A 88 2.32 3.90 -4.72
C ARG A 88 1.47 5.17 -4.72
N PHE A 89 2.04 6.31 -4.33
CA PHE A 89 1.35 7.59 -4.39
C PHE A 89 1.00 7.96 -5.84
N ASN A 90 1.98 7.86 -6.74
CA ASN A 90 1.77 8.19 -8.15
C ASN A 90 0.79 7.22 -8.84
N LYS A 91 0.81 5.92 -8.49
CA LYS A 91 -0.21 4.96 -8.97
C LYS A 91 -1.62 5.38 -8.56
N MET A 92 -1.79 5.84 -7.32
CA MET A 92 -3.09 6.35 -6.87
C MET A 92 -3.49 7.63 -7.63
N LYS A 93 -2.51 8.53 -7.87
CA LYS A 93 -2.74 9.74 -8.64
C LYS A 93 -3.20 9.41 -10.07
N ILE A 94 -2.48 8.52 -10.77
CA ILE A 94 -2.85 8.09 -12.14
C ILE A 94 -4.28 7.52 -12.16
N LEU A 95 -4.64 6.71 -11.16
CA LEU A 95 -5.99 6.15 -11.05
C LEU A 95 -7.04 7.24 -10.84
N CYS A 96 -6.78 8.21 -9.98
CA CYS A 96 -7.70 9.35 -9.76
C CYS A 96 -7.81 10.24 -11.00
N ASP A 97 -6.69 10.54 -11.66
CA ASP A 97 -6.69 11.34 -12.89
C ASP A 97 -7.55 10.66 -13.98
N TYR A 98 -7.45 9.34 -14.13
CA TYR A 98 -8.30 8.58 -15.06
C TYR A 98 -9.78 8.65 -14.67
N PHE A 99 -10.12 8.55 -13.39
CA PHE A 99 -11.51 8.67 -12.93
C PHE A 99 -12.07 10.08 -13.14
N ASP A 100 -11.22 11.11 -13.03
CA ASP A 100 -11.61 12.49 -13.39
C ASP A 100 -11.87 12.62 -14.89
N GLU A 101 -11.02 12.05 -15.73
CA GLU A 101 -11.18 12.08 -17.19
C GLU A 101 -12.50 11.45 -17.64
N ILE A 102 -12.87 10.31 -17.06
CA ILE A 102 -14.15 9.66 -17.37
C ILE A 102 -15.32 10.22 -16.56
N ASN A 103 -15.09 11.20 -15.70
CA ASN A 103 -16.07 11.84 -14.80
C ASN A 103 -16.87 10.80 -13.97
N LEU A 104 -16.20 9.77 -13.49
CA LEU A 104 -16.79 8.68 -12.74
C LEU A 104 -15.86 8.19 -11.63
N PRO A 105 -15.92 8.76 -10.41
CA PRO A 105 -15.22 8.20 -9.25
C PRO A 105 -15.62 6.75 -9.04
N THR A 106 -14.63 5.86 -9.04
CA THR A 106 -14.91 4.43 -8.96
C THR A 106 -14.32 3.84 -7.68
N PRO A 107 -15.15 3.21 -6.82
CA PRO A 107 -14.68 2.54 -5.63
C PRO A 107 -13.67 1.43 -5.95
N PHE A 108 -12.57 1.35 -5.18
CA PHE A 108 -11.55 0.33 -5.34
C PHE A 108 -11.12 -0.29 -4.01
N ARG A 109 -10.60 -1.50 -4.07
CA ARG A 109 -10.23 -2.27 -2.88
C ARG A 109 -8.74 -2.20 -2.59
N VAL A 110 -8.38 -1.84 -1.33
CA VAL A 110 -6.99 -1.80 -0.86
C VAL A 110 -6.69 -2.76 0.29
N CYS A 111 -7.71 -3.25 1.02
CA CYS A 111 -7.50 -4.09 2.17
C CYS A 111 -8.04 -5.52 1.99
N TYR A 112 -7.53 -6.45 2.83
CA TYR A 112 -7.93 -7.86 2.81
C TYR A 112 -8.91 -8.23 3.93
N HIS A 113 -9.28 -7.27 4.78
CA HIS A 113 -10.27 -7.51 5.82
C HIS A 113 -11.63 -7.73 5.17
N ASN A 114 -12.15 -8.94 5.36
CA ASN A 114 -13.46 -9.32 4.85
C ASN A 114 -14.48 -8.97 5.95
N GLN A 115 -14.98 -7.75 5.93
CA GLN A 115 -16.08 -7.35 6.81
C GLN A 115 -17.35 -7.33 5.96
N ASN A 116 -18.07 -8.45 5.95
CA ASN A 116 -19.45 -8.58 5.51
C ASN A 116 -19.92 -7.51 4.52
N THR A 117 -19.60 -7.67 3.22
CA THR A 117 -20.05 -6.81 2.12
C THR A 117 -19.34 -5.47 1.91
N LYS A 118 -18.52 -4.98 2.84
CA LYS A 118 -17.80 -3.71 2.66
C LYS A 118 -16.57 -3.88 1.78
N LEU A 119 -16.31 -2.90 0.92
CA LEU A 119 -15.16 -2.91 0.02
C LEU A 119 -13.85 -2.76 0.80
N ASN A 120 -13.80 -1.83 1.74
CA ASN A 120 -12.66 -1.52 2.60
C ASN A 120 -13.07 -1.44 4.07
N CYS A 121 -12.18 -1.84 4.99
CA CYS A 121 -12.47 -1.73 6.42
C CYS A 121 -12.30 -0.31 6.98
N SER A 122 -11.71 0.60 6.24
CA SER A 122 -11.43 2.01 6.56
C SER A 122 -10.57 2.27 7.83
N MET A 123 -10.10 1.22 8.53
CA MET A 123 -9.37 1.32 9.81
C MET A 123 -7.98 0.69 9.80
N CYS A 124 -7.64 -0.15 8.81
CA CYS A 124 -6.33 -0.81 8.79
C CYS A 124 -5.25 0.08 8.16
N ALA A 125 -3.99 -0.32 8.33
CA ALA A 125 -2.83 0.39 7.78
C ALA A 125 -2.93 0.69 6.27
N LYS A 126 -3.52 -0.22 5.49
CA LYS A 126 -3.70 -0.03 4.04
C LYS A 126 -4.78 1.02 3.76
N CYS A 127 -5.90 0.96 4.49
CA CYS A 127 -6.97 1.94 4.37
C CYS A 127 -6.52 3.34 4.78
N TYR A 128 -5.86 3.48 5.94
CA TYR A 128 -5.36 4.79 6.38
C TYR A 128 -4.43 5.43 5.36
N ARG A 129 -3.49 4.67 4.78
CA ARG A 129 -2.62 5.20 3.73
C ARG A 129 -3.39 5.63 2.48
N ALA A 130 -4.33 4.81 2.01
CA ALA A 130 -5.14 5.16 0.85
C ALA A 130 -6.01 6.39 1.09
N ILE A 131 -6.67 6.46 2.25
CA ILE A 131 -7.48 7.62 2.65
C ILE A 131 -6.63 8.89 2.68
N VAL A 132 -5.47 8.86 3.35
CA VAL A 132 -4.58 10.04 3.42
C VAL A 132 -4.04 10.42 2.04
N THR A 133 -3.71 9.43 1.19
CA THR A 133 -3.29 9.72 -0.19
C THR A 133 -4.40 10.43 -0.97
N LEU A 134 -5.64 9.96 -0.88
CA LEU A 134 -6.80 10.61 -1.52
C LEU A 134 -6.99 12.03 -1.00
N ILE A 135 -6.95 12.25 0.31
CA ILE A 135 -7.02 13.59 0.91
C ILE A 135 -5.93 14.50 0.35
N VAL A 136 -4.67 14.04 0.29
CA VAL A 136 -3.56 14.82 -0.26
C VAL A 136 -3.76 15.11 -1.75
N LEU A 137 -4.41 14.22 -2.49
CA LEU A 137 -4.79 14.44 -3.89
C LEU A 137 -5.98 15.41 -4.06
N GLY A 138 -6.68 15.77 -2.97
CA GLY A 138 -7.88 16.61 -3.00
C GLY A 138 -9.13 15.82 -3.38
N LYS A 139 -9.15 14.53 -3.10
CA LYS A 139 -10.27 13.61 -3.40
C LYS A 139 -10.99 13.18 -2.14
N ASP A 140 -12.31 13.11 -2.20
CA ASP A 140 -13.12 12.61 -1.08
C ASP A 140 -13.01 11.07 -1.00
N PRO A 141 -12.42 10.49 0.06
CA PRO A 141 -12.28 9.05 0.18
C PRO A 141 -13.61 8.29 0.16
N ARG A 142 -14.72 8.94 0.51
CA ARG A 142 -16.06 8.33 0.52
C ARG A 142 -16.50 7.92 -0.88
N GLU A 143 -16.15 8.68 -1.90
CA GLU A 143 -16.41 8.38 -3.31
C GLU A 143 -15.64 7.15 -3.81
N TYR A 144 -14.54 6.81 -3.14
CA TYR A 144 -13.66 5.69 -3.50
C TYR A 144 -13.86 4.43 -2.65
N GLY A 145 -14.96 4.35 -1.90
CA GLY A 145 -15.35 3.16 -1.14
C GLY A 145 -14.75 3.07 0.26
N PHE A 146 -14.46 4.22 0.88
CA PHE A 146 -14.07 4.30 2.29
C PHE A 146 -15.20 4.91 3.13
N GLU A 147 -15.50 4.27 4.24
CA GLU A 147 -16.60 4.67 5.14
C GLU A 147 -16.02 5.37 6.38
N ILE A 148 -15.86 6.68 6.30
CA ILE A 148 -15.19 7.46 7.36
C ILE A 148 -16.07 7.56 8.60
N GLU A 149 -17.27 8.15 8.48
CA GLU A 149 -18.16 8.40 9.61
C GLU A 149 -18.73 7.10 10.16
N THR A 150 -19.10 6.16 9.30
CA THR A 150 -19.67 4.86 9.71
C THR A 150 -18.68 4.07 10.57
N MET A 151 -17.38 4.10 10.21
CA MET A 151 -16.36 3.29 10.88
C MET A 151 -15.70 3.99 12.07
N HIS A 152 -15.67 5.33 12.06
CA HIS A 152 -15.03 6.11 13.12
C HIS A 152 -16.01 6.95 13.96
N GLY A 153 -17.25 7.08 13.51
CA GLY A 153 -18.30 7.88 14.16
C GLY A 153 -18.28 9.35 13.75
N SER A 154 -17.13 9.91 13.39
CA SER A 154 -16.98 11.26 12.83
C SER A 154 -15.64 11.43 12.13
N VAL A 155 -15.52 12.46 11.29
CA VAL A 155 -14.25 12.88 10.68
C VAL A 155 -13.19 13.22 11.73
N GLU A 156 -13.58 13.89 12.82
CA GLU A 156 -12.66 14.19 13.91
C GLU A 156 -12.07 12.94 14.54
N LYS A 157 -12.92 11.98 14.88
CA LYS A 157 -12.48 10.68 15.43
C LYS A 157 -11.64 9.88 14.43
N PHE A 158 -11.93 9.97 13.15
CA PHE A 158 -11.07 9.38 12.12
C PHE A 158 -9.63 9.91 12.23
N TYR A 159 -9.44 11.22 12.25
CA TYR A 159 -8.11 11.82 12.41
C TYR A 159 -7.45 11.44 13.72
N ASP A 160 -8.19 11.40 14.84
CA ASP A 160 -7.62 11.00 16.12
C ASP A 160 -7.19 9.53 16.14
N ASN A 161 -7.98 8.64 15.58
CA ASN A 161 -7.63 7.22 15.41
C ASN A 161 -6.41 7.04 14.49
N LEU A 162 -6.33 7.80 13.40
CA LEU A 162 -5.18 7.82 12.51
C LEU A 162 -3.90 8.27 13.22
N LEU A 163 -3.96 9.35 14.01
CA LEU A 163 -2.82 9.85 14.78
C LEU A 163 -2.36 8.85 15.85
N ILE A 164 -3.30 8.19 16.53
CA ILE A 164 -3.01 7.11 17.49
C ILE A 164 -2.34 5.95 16.75
N PHE A 165 -2.88 5.53 15.61
CA PHE A 165 -2.33 4.46 14.79
C PHE A 165 -0.88 4.74 14.38
N ILE A 166 -0.59 5.94 13.87
CA ILE A 166 0.76 6.31 13.44
C ILE A 166 1.74 6.33 14.61
N LYS A 167 1.34 6.87 15.77
CA LYS A 167 2.20 6.91 16.96
C LYS A 167 2.46 5.54 17.57
N GLY A 168 1.48 4.65 17.55
CA GLY A 168 1.54 3.33 18.18
C GLY A 168 2.23 2.25 17.34
N ASN A 169 2.54 2.53 16.06
CA ASN A 169 3.08 1.52 15.17
C ASN A 169 4.56 1.76 14.86
N VAL A 170 5.37 0.71 15.04
CA VAL A 170 6.72 0.62 14.49
C VAL A 170 6.59 0.10 13.05
N PHE A 171 6.82 0.98 12.09
CA PHE A 171 6.72 0.61 10.68
C PHE A 171 7.93 -0.19 10.22
N ASN A 172 7.70 -1.29 9.51
CA ASN A 172 8.75 -1.93 8.74
C ASN A 172 9.17 -1.02 7.56
N GLN A 173 10.29 -1.35 6.93
CA GLN A 173 10.89 -0.51 5.89
C GLN A 173 9.95 -0.21 4.73
N ALA A 174 9.19 -1.20 4.24
CA ALA A 174 8.25 -1.01 3.13
C ALA A 174 7.10 -0.07 3.51
N VAL A 175 6.52 -0.24 4.71
CA VAL A 175 5.43 0.63 5.20
C VAL A 175 5.92 2.05 5.43
N TYR A 176 7.18 2.20 5.88
CA TYR A 176 7.81 3.50 6.03
C TYR A 176 7.92 4.23 4.69
N PHE A 177 8.39 3.59 3.62
CA PHE A 177 8.48 4.20 2.29
C PHE A 177 7.14 4.73 1.81
N TYR A 178 6.04 4.01 2.06
CA TYR A 178 4.70 4.50 1.67
C TYR A 178 4.27 5.77 2.42
N TRP A 179 4.62 5.90 3.69
CA TRP A 179 4.34 7.13 4.44
C TRP A 179 5.27 8.27 4.02
N LEU A 180 6.51 7.96 3.67
CA LEU A 180 7.47 8.94 3.16
C LEU A 180 6.98 9.59 1.87
N GLU A 181 6.51 8.78 0.91
CA GLU A 181 5.91 9.27 -0.34
C GLU A 181 4.76 10.26 -0.07
N ILE A 182 3.88 9.92 0.88
CA ILE A 182 2.74 10.75 1.25
C ILE A 182 3.22 12.08 1.87
N VAL A 183 4.14 12.06 2.84
CA VAL A 183 4.59 13.28 3.51
C VAL A 183 5.39 14.20 2.60
N GLU A 184 6.14 13.65 1.64
CA GLU A 184 6.82 14.43 0.61
C GLU A 184 5.80 15.24 -0.21
N LYS A 185 4.72 14.59 -0.65
CA LYS A 185 3.65 15.27 -1.39
C LYS A 185 2.84 16.24 -0.53
N MET A 186 2.64 15.96 0.76
CA MET A 186 2.08 16.94 1.69
C MET A 186 2.97 18.19 1.85
N ASN A 187 4.29 18.01 1.78
CA ASN A 187 5.24 19.13 1.91
C ASN A 187 5.36 19.98 0.64
N GLU A 188 5.19 19.36 -0.54
CA GLU A 188 5.18 20.06 -1.84
C GLU A 188 3.94 20.96 -2.01
N LYS A 189 2.82 20.63 -1.35
CA LYS A 189 1.58 21.39 -1.47
C LYS A 189 1.51 22.53 -0.47
N ASN A 190 1.31 23.76 -0.96
CA ASN A 190 1.09 24.94 -0.14
C ASN A 190 -0.34 25.01 0.41
N ASN A 191 -1.32 24.47 -0.33
CA ASN A 191 -2.71 24.50 0.06
C ASN A 191 -3.12 23.17 0.72
N ILE A 192 -3.87 23.29 1.81
CA ILE A 192 -4.48 22.16 2.50
C ILE A 192 -5.76 21.77 1.75
N PRO A 193 -5.92 20.52 1.36
CA PRO A 193 -7.17 20.09 0.74
C PRO A 193 -8.27 19.98 1.80
N PHE A 194 -9.37 20.69 1.62
CA PHE A 194 -10.57 20.58 2.45
C PHE A 194 -11.56 19.64 1.79
N ILE A 195 -11.79 18.49 2.40
CA ILE A 195 -12.58 17.40 1.83
C ILE A 195 -13.91 17.19 2.58
N PHE A 196 -13.90 17.42 3.90
CA PHE A 196 -15.00 17.03 4.78
C PHE A 196 -15.87 18.21 5.26
N SER A 197 -15.78 19.36 4.67
CA SER A 197 -16.63 20.53 4.94
C SER A 197 -16.41 21.28 6.25
N ASP A 198 -15.42 20.90 7.05
CA ASP A 198 -15.02 21.65 8.27
C ASP A 198 -13.56 22.10 8.12
N GLU A 199 -13.37 23.28 7.51
CA GLU A 199 -12.05 23.82 7.19
C GLU A 199 -11.16 24.01 8.43
N VAL A 200 -11.73 24.45 9.55
CA VAL A 200 -10.95 24.71 10.78
C VAL A 200 -10.47 23.39 11.38
N LEU A 201 -11.35 22.40 11.46
CA LEU A 201 -11.01 21.07 11.95
C LEU A 201 -9.98 20.40 11.05
N GLU A 202 -10.22 20.39 9.73
CA GLU A 202 -9.37 19.76 8.75
C GLU A 202 -7.98 20.40 8.75
N MET A 203 -7.88 21.71 8.74
CA MET A 203 -6.61 22.43 8.81
C MET A 203 -5.80 22.01 10.05
N LYS A 204 -6.41 22.06 11.23
CA LYS A 204 -5.76 21.71 12.50
C LYS A 204 -5.28 20.24 12.51
N LYS A 205 -6.14 19.30 12.10
CA LYS A 205 -5.83 17.87 12.11
C LYS A 205 -4.81 17.50 11.04
N TYR A 206 -4.90 18.09 9.83
CA TYR A 206 -3.96 17.89 8.76
C TYR A 206 -2.55 18.37 9.11
N HIS A 207 -2.42 19.56 9.71
CA HIS A 207 -1.12 20.07 10.17
C HIS A 207 -0.51 19.15 11.23
N LYS A 208 -1.29 18.70 12.19
CA LYS A 208 -0.82 17.76 13.22
C LYS A 208 -0.36 16.42 12.63
N LEU A 209 -1.08 15.91 11.62
CA LEU A 209 -0.70 14.72 10.88
C LEU A 209 0.63 14.94 10.12
N LYS A 210 0.75 16.05 9.41
CA LYS A 210 1.96 16.43 8.66
C LYS A 210 3.18 16.55 9.57
N GLU A 211 3.05 17.21 10.72
CA GLU A 211 4.12 17.30 11.72
C GLU A 211 4.56 15.93 12.25
N LEU A 212 3.59 15.06 12.57
CA LEU A 212 3.89 13.72 13.07
C LEU A 212 4.64 12.88 12.04
N LEU A 213 4.21 12.92 10.78
CA LEU A 213 4.86 12.19 9.68
C LEU A 213 6.27 12.73 9.37
N ASN A 214 6.48 14.04 9.46
CA ASN A 214 7.81 14.65 9.32
C ASN A 214 8.77 14.23 10.44
N LYS A 215 8.29 14.13 11.69
CA LYS A 215 9.09 13.60 12.81
C LYS A 215 9.55 12.17 12.55
N LEU A 216 8.68 11.30 12.04
CA LEU A 216 9.05 9.94 11.66
C LEU A 216 10.16 9.90 10.60
N LYS A 217 10.13 10.82 9.63
CA LYS A 217 11.17 10.96 8.60
C LYS A 217 12.53 11.28 9.20
N ILE A 218 12.58 12.22 10.14
CA ILE A 218 13.82 12.66 10.81
C ILE A 218 14.41 11.54 11.67
N ASP A 219 13.60 10.88 12.49
CA ASP A 219 14.05 9.84 13.40
C ASP A 219 14.71 8.67 12.67
N LYS A 220 14.21 8.30 11.50
CA LYS A 220 14.80 7.23 10.71
C LYS A 220 16.08 7.65 9.99
N SER A 221 16.11 8.86 9.45
CA SER A 221 17.32 9.41 8.83
C SER A 221 18.51 9.44 9.81
N ASN A 222 18.24 9.76 11.08
CA ASN A 222 19.24 9.75 12.13
C ASN A 222 19.72 8.32 12.45
N LYS A 223 18.80 7.36 12.55
CA LYS A 223 19.15 5.93 12.78
C LYS A 223 19.96 5.32 11.64
N GLU A 224 19.70 5.69 10.40
CA GLU A 224 20.46 5.23 9.23
C GLU A 224 21.86 5.86 9.18
N LYS A 225 22.05 7.10 9.63
CA LYS A 225 23.36 7.74 9.78
C LYS A 225 24.16 7.06 10.88
N ASP A 226 23.59 6.86 12.07
CA ASP A 226 24.23 6.18 13.18
C ASP A 226 24.66 4.75 12.85
N PHE A 227 23.93 4.06 11.96
CA PHE A 227 24.31 2.71 11.51
C PHE A 227 25.48 2.74 10.52
N LYS A 228 25.49 3.72 9.59
CA LYS A 228 26.60 3.87 8.62
C LYS A 228 27.90 4.35 9.26
N GLU A 229 27.84 5.08 10.36
CA GLU A 229 29.02 5.52 11.10
C GLU A 229 29.63 4.42 11.97
N LYS A 230 28.93 3.30 12.18
CA LYS A 230 29.39 2.14 12.98
C LYS A 230 29.90 0.97 12.13
N ILE A 231 29.87 1.08 10.81
CA ILE A 231 30.45 0.15 9.85
C ILE A 231 31.73 0.76 9.27
#